data_d3dfb7653e18071fee3a0af7606817c6
#
_entry.id   d3dfb7653e18071fee3a0af7606817c6
#
_cell.length_a   1.000
_cell.length_b   1.000
_cell.length_c   1.000
_cell.angle_alpha   90.00
_cell.angle_beta   90.00
_cell.angle_gamma   90.00
#
_symmetry.space_group_name_H-M   'P 1'
#
loop_
_entity.id
_entity.type
_entity.pdbx_description
1 polymer ?
#
loop_
_entity_poly.entity_id
_entity_poly.type
_entity_poly.pdbx_seq_one_letter_code
_entity_poly.pdbx_strand_id
1 'polypeptide(L)'
;MRISTLKMQNEEKAAIVHNGRYYLLEDINANFSKRWETDLFSLITTGQLDDVKAWYSEEGKTRLEQSDGFTREEVTIAPLYRHPRKIWGIGLNYVEHAEDLKEVAPNTEPASFMKPDTTIIGENDTILIPRQSERTTAEAELGVIIGKECKDVEEEEAIHYVAGYTTILDMTAEDILEKNPRYLTRSKSFDTFFSFGPELVTTDEVDDIMKLEVATVINGNIHRKNVIS
;
A
#
# COMPACT_ATOMS: atom_id res chain seq x y z
N MET A 1 0.00 13.88 5.27
CA MET A 1 -0.48 13.14 6.48
C MET A 1 -0.24 11.64 6.28
N ARG A 2 0.05 10.88 7.37
CA ARG A 2 0.25 9.42 7.31
C ARG A 2 -0.73 8.71 8.21
N ILE A 3 -1.25 7.59 7.74
CA ILE A 3 -2.20 6.75 8.48
C ILE A 3 -1.74 5.30 8.40
N SER A 4 -1.70 4.63 9.56
CA SER A 4 -1.51 3.18 9.69
C SER A 4 -2.78 2.52 10.18
N THR A 5 -2.84 1.21 10.02
CA THR A 5 -3.85 0.37 10.68
C THR A 5 -3.17 -0.46 11.75
N LEU A 6 -3.68 -0.40 12.97
CA LEU A 6 -3.14 -1.08 14.15
C LEU A 6 -4.01 -2.28 14.53
N LYS A 7 -3.37 -3.38 14.93
CA LYS A 7 -4.06 -4.54 15.55
C LYS A 7 -4.34 -4.21 17.01
N MET A 8 -5.59 -3.96 17.35
CA MET A 8 -6.04 -3.65 18.69
C MET A 8 -6.94 -4.78 19.20
N GLN A 9 -6.40 -5.65 20.04
CA GLN A 9 -7.09 -6.87 20.51
C GLN A 9 -7.56 -7.74 19.32
N ASN A 10 -8.85 -7.70 18.98
CA ASN A 10 -9.45 -8.47 17.88
C ASN A 10 -9.90 -7.60 16.69
N GLU A 11 -9.58 -6.31 16.69
CA GLU A 11 -9.99 -5.36 15.67
C GLU A 11 -8.78 -4.69 15.02
N GLU A 12 -8.96 -4.19 13.82
CA GLU A 12 -7.99 -3.40 13.10
C GLU A 12 -8.49 -1.96 13.02
N LYS A 13 -7.74 -0.99 13.58
CA LYS A 13 -8.15 0.40 13.72
C LYS A 13 -7.17 1.35 13.08
N ALA A 14 -7.69 2.36 12.42
CA ALA A 14 -6.88 3.41 11.81
C ALA A 14 -6.28 4.35 12.87
N ALA A 15 -5.03 4.72 12.66
CA ALA A 15 -4.29 5.66 13.49
C ALA A 15 -3.52 6.66 12.63
N ILE A 16 -3.55 7.94 13.00
CA ILE A 16 -2.66 8.94 12.42
C ILE A 16 -1.26 8.70 12.95
N VAL A 17 -0.26 8.74 12.05
CA VAL A 17 1.15 8.70 12.41
C VAL A 17 1.71 10.11 12.40
N HIS A 18 2.17 10.58 13.57
CA HIS A 18 2.75 11.91 13.72
C HIS A 18 3.98 11.86 14.62
N ASN A 19 5.12 12.38 14.13
CA ASN A 19 6.39 12.37 14.82
C ASN A 19 6.82 11.00 15.38
N GLY A 20 6.55 9.93 14.60
CA GLY A 20 6.87 8.55 14.96
C GLY A 20 5.97 7.93 16.04
N ARG A 21 4.86 8.58 16.37
CA ARG A 21 3.83 8.07 17.29
C ARG A 21 2.53 7.81 16.56
N TYR A 22 1.72 6.93 17.11
CA TYR A 22 0.46 6.45 16.55
C TYR A 22 -0.71 6.90 17.41
N TYR A 23 -1.68 7.58 16.81
CA TYR A 23 -2.84 8.15 17.48
C TYR A 23 -4.12 7.54 16.88
N LEU A 24 -4.81 6.70 17.64
CA LEU A 24 -6.04 6.06 17.18
C LEU A 24 -7.11 7.09 16.83
N LEU A 25 -7.80 6.91 15.71
CA LEU A 25 -8.90 7.80 15.32
C LEU A 25 -10.06 7.77 16.30
N GLU A 26 -10.28 6.64 16.98
CA GLU A 26 -11.30 6.57 18.04
C GLU A 26 -10.97 7.48 19.22
N ASP A 27 -9.69 7.57 19.64
CA ASP A 27 -9.26 8.47 20.71
C ASP A 27 -9.34 9.93 20.27
N ILE A 28 -8.99 10.21 19.01
CA ILE A 28 -9.15 11.54 18.42
C ILE A 28 -10.63 11.93 18.39
N ASN A 29 -11.51 11.01 17.97
CA ASN A 29 -12.96 11.24 17.98
C ASN A 29 -13.47 11.59 19.38
N ALA A 30 -13.06 10.82 20.38
CA ALA A 30 -13.46 11.05 21.78
C ALA A 30 -12.93 12.37 22.34
N ASN A 31 -11.66 12.69 22.11
CA ASN A 31 -10.99 13.83 22.70
C ASN A 31 -11.34 15.17 22.01
N PHE A 32 -11.64 15.12 20.70
CA PHE A 32 -11.87 16.33 19.89
C PHE A 32 -13.28 16.42 19.30
N SER A 33 -14.23 15.60 19.82
CA SER A 33 -15.64 15.61 19.42
C SER A 33 -15.84 15.39 17.91
N LYS A 34 -15.00 14.55 17.31
CA LYS A 34 -15.13 14.13 15.91
C LYS A 34 -16.00 12.86 15.84
N ARG A 35 -16.40 12.47 14.63
CA ARG A 35 -17.24 11.30 14.38
C ARG A 35 -16.83 10.59 13.11
N TRP A 36 -15.53 10.44 12.91
CA TRP A 36 -15.00 9.76 11.75
C TRP A 36 -15.07 8.25 11.90
N GLU A 37 -15.13 7.56 10.78
CA GLU A 37 -14.92 6.12 10.74
C GLU A 37 -13.55 5.78 11.36
N THR A 38 -13.44 4.61 11.98
CA THR A 38 -12.23 4.21 12.70
C THR A 38 -11.45 3.12 11.98
N ASP A 39 -11.91 2.68 10.83
CA ASP A 39 -11.14 1.85 9.90
C ASP A 39 -10.79 2.63 8.62
N LEU A 40 -9.63 2.35 8.07
CA LEU A 40 -9.08 3.13 6.95
C LEU A 40 -9.90 2.94 5.66
N PHE A 41 -10.42 1.74 5.40
CA PHE A 41 -11.21 1.51 4.20
C PHE A 41 -12.51 2.31 4.20
N SER A 42 -13.21 2.33 5.34
CA SER A 42 -14.41 3.15 5.52
C SER A 42 -14.13 4.64 5.43
N LEU A 43 -13.02 5.12 6.01
CA LEU A 43 -12.59 6.53 5.85
C LEU A 43 -12.46 6.94 4.38
N ILE A 44 -11.82 6.08 3.58
CA ILE A 44 -11.63 6.33 2.16
C ILE A 44 -12.97 6.30 1.42
N THR A 45 -13.75 5.23 1.61
CA THR A 45 -14.97 5.00 0.83
C THR A 45 -16.12 5.94 1.16
N THR A 46 -16.14 6.50 2.36
CA THR A 46 -17.11 7.54 2.79
C THR A 46 -16.64 8.96 2.48
N GLY A 47 -15.40 9.14 2.00
CA GLY A 47 -14.81 10.46 1.72
C GLY A 47 -14.32 11.21 2.97
N GLN A 48 -14.42 10.60 4.15
CA GLN A 48 -14.02 11.25 5.42
C GLN A 48 -12.50 11.41 5.56
N LEU A 49 -11.71 10.73 4.73
CA LEU A 49 -10.26 10.92 4.72
C LEU A 49 -9.86 12.37 4.44
N ASP A 50 -10.61 13.07 3.57
CA ASP A 50 -10.38 14.49 3.28
C ASP A 50 -10.65 15.36 4.52
N ASP A 51 -11.67 15.06 5.31
CA ASP A 51 -11.98 15.78 6.57
C ASP A 51 -10.89 15.56 7.64
N VAL A 52 -10.40 14.32 7.77
CA VAL A 52 -9.29 13.99 8.69
C VAL A 52 -8.03 14.75 8.29
N LYS A 53 -7.72 14.80 7.00
CA LYS A 53 -6.57 15.50 6.44
C LYS A 53 -6.67 17.01 6.66
N ALA A 54 -7.85 17.61 6.46
CA ALA A 54 -8.09 19.02 6.74
C ALA A 54 -7.86 19.34 8.23
N TRP A 55 -8.49 18.57 9.12
CA TRP A 55 -8.28 18.71 10.56
C TRP A 55 -6.81 18.58 10.96
N TYR A 56 -6.12 17.56 10.45
CA TYR A 56 -4.72 17.33 10.75
C TYR A 56 -3.85 18.53 10.34
N SER A 57 -4.13 19.16 9.20
CA SER A 57 -3.39 20.31 8.70
C SER A 57 -3.66 21.58 9.49
N GLU A 58 -4.90 21.81 9.93
CA GLU A 58 -5.34 23.04 10.61
C GLU A 58 -4.98 23.05 12.09
N GLU A 59 -5.30 22.02 12.83
CA GLU A 59 -5.09 21.96 14.28
C GLU A 59 -4.49 20.63 14.77
N GLY A 60 -4.66 19.53 14.02
CA GLY A 60 -4.35 18.19 14.46
C GLY A 60 -2.90 17.99 14.86
N LYS A 61 -1.93 18.52 14.09
CA LYS A 61 -0.51 18.41 14.41
C LYS A 61 -0.21 18.92 15.82
N THR A 62 -0.66 20.13 16.13
CA THR A 62 -0.45 20.74 17.46
C THR A 62 -1.19 20.01 18.56
N ARG A 63 -2.40 19.51 18.27
CA ARG A 63 -3.20 18.74 19.24
C ARG A 63 -2.56 17.40 19.58
N LEU A 64 -2.05 16.69 18.56
CA LEU A 64 -1.39 15.40 18.75
C LEU A 64 -0.07 15.53 19.50
N GLU A 65 0.71 16.60 19.31
CA GLU A 65 1.92 16.87 20.08
C GLU A 65 1.66 17.05 21.60
N GLN A 66 0.43 17.44 21.97
CA GLN A 66 -0.02 17.61 23.34
C GLN A 66 -0.74 16.38 23.90
N SER A 67 -0.87 15.32 23.10
CA SER A 67 -1.60 14.10 23.45
C SER A 67 -0.62 12.93 23.60
N ASP A 68 -1.04 11.94 24.38
CA ASP A 68 -0.31 10.68 24.46
C ASP A 68 -0.61 9.80 23.25
N GLY A 69 0.40 9.50 22.46
CA GLY A 69 0.36 8.56 21.34
C GLY A 69 1.18 7.32 21.65
N PHE A 70 0.84 6.20 21.04
CA PHE A 70 1.61 4.97 21.16
C PHE A 70 2.97 5.10 20.46
N THR A 71 4.01 4.50 21.02
CA THR A 71 5.30 4.32 20.36
C THR A 71 5.25 3.16 19.35
N ARG A 72 6.27 3.03 18.52
CA ARG A 72 6.36 1.91 17.56
C ARG A 72 6.39 0.55 18.23
N GLU A 73 7.02 0.45 19.39
CA GLU A 73 7.18 -0.78 20.18
C GLU A 73 5.89 -1.22 20.87
N GLU A 74 4.96 -0.30 21.10
CA GLU A 74 3.69 -0.56 21.76
C GLU A 74 2.59 -1.02 20.80
N VAL A 75 2.84 -0.95 19.48
CA VAL A 75 1.84 -1.27 18.47
C VAL A 75 2.24 -2.45 17.59
N THR A 76 1.23 -3.16 17.10
CA THR A 76 1.37 -4.11 16.00
C THR A 76 0.62 -3.55 14.79
N ILE A 77 1.35 -3.37 13.70
CA ILE A 77 0.77 -2.84 12.46
C ILE A 77 0.10 -3.97 11.67
N ALA A 78 -1.08 -3.72 11.18
CA ALA A 78 -1.84 -4.55 10.25
C ALA A 78 -1.61 -4.09 8.80
N PRO A 79 -2.05 -4.85 7.78
CA PRO A 79 -2.19 -4.27 6.44
C PRO A 79 -3.18 -3.09 6.50
N LEU A 80 -3.09 -2.16 5.58
CA LEU A 80 -3.91 -0.94 5.61
C LEU A 80 -5.41 -1.25 5.68
N TYR A 81 -5.86 -2.27 4.96
CA TYR A 81 -7.20 -2.87 5.04
C TYR A 81 -7.21 -4.25 4.36
N ARG A 82 -8.22 -5.08 4.67
CA ARG A 82 -8.26 -6.48 4.23
C ARG A 82 -9.04 -6.73 2.95
N HIS A 83 -10.05 -5.93 2.65
CA HIS A 83 -11.01 -6.20 1.60
C HIS A 83 -11.12 -5.05 0.60
N PRO A 84 -10.07 -4.75 -0.18
CA PRO A 84 -10.17 -3.81 -1.28
C PRO A 84 -11.12 -4.35 -2.34
N ARG A 85 -11.77 -3.46 -3.10
CA ARG A 85 -12.66 -3.88 -4.19
C ARG A 85 -11.88 -4.42 -5.38
N LYS A 86 -10.64 -3.94 -5.57
CA LYS A 86 -9.70 -4.41 -6.61
C LYS A 86 -8.27 -4.25 -6.10
N ILE A 87 -7.43 -5.19 -6.48
CA ILE A 87 -5.98 -5.07 -6.46
C ILE A 87 -5.55 -5.25 -7.91
N TRP A 88 -5.15 -4.16 -8.55
CA TRP A 88 -4.76 -4.14 -9.95
C TRP A 88 -3.27 -3.86 -10.04
N GLY A 89 -2.50 -4.79 -10.60
CA GLY A 89 -1.07 -4.64 -10.83
C GLY A 89 -0.77 -4.33 -12.29
N ILE A 90 0.22 -3.48 -12.52
CA ILE A 90 0.81 -3.18 -13.82
C ILE A 90 2.14 -3.93 -13.90
N GLY A 91 2.29 -4.78 -14.90
CA GLY A 91 3.50 -5.56 -15.12
C GLY A 91 4.38 -5.01 -16.24
N LEU A 92 5.68 -5.35 -16.19
CA LEU A 92 6.68 -4.90 -17.17
C LEU A 92 6.84 -3.37 -17.22
N ASN A 93 6.59 -2.71 -16.10
CA ASN A 93 6.58 -1.26 -16.02
C ASN A 93 7.99 -0.64 -15.94
N TYR A 94 9.00 -1.43 -15.58
CA TYR A 94 10.39 -1.00 -15.52
C TYR A 94 11.17 -1.57 -16.71
N VAL A 95 11.85 -0.71 -17.48
CA VAL A 95 12.60 -1.08 -18.67
C VAL A 95 13.68 -2.13 -18.34
N GLU A 96 14.40 -1.95 -17.23
CA GLU A 96 15.44 -2.89 -16.78
C GLU A 96 14.86 -4.27 -16.41
N HIS A 97 13.65 -4.31 -15.86
CA HIS A 97 12.97 -5.57 -15.52
C HIS A 97 12.51 -6.34 -16.77
N ALA A 98 12.10 -5.62 -17.82
CA ALA A 98 11.76 -6.23 -19.09
C ALA A 98 12.99 -6.88 -19.75
N GLU A 99 14.16 -6.26 -19.68
CA GLU A 99 15.43 -6.79 -20.19
C GLU A 99 15.86 -8.07 -19.45
N ASP A 100 15.70 -8.14 -18.13
CA ASP A 100 15.98 -9.33 -17.31
C ASP A 100 15.14 -10.54 -17.75
N LEU A 101 13.90 -10.31 -18.14
CA LEU A 101 12.98 -11.33 -18.64
C LEU A 101 13.14 -11.62 -20.14
N LYS A 102 14.11 -10.95 -20.84
CA LYS A 102 14.28 -10.98 -22.30
C LYS A 102 13.03 -10.56 -23.08
N GLU A 103 12.21 -9.73 -22.46
CA GLU A 103 11.02 -9.12 -23.03
C GLU A 103 11.32 -7.65 -23.37
N VAL A 104 10.57 -7.10 -24.29
CA VAL A 104 10.62 -5.66 -24.60
C VAL A 104 9.47 -5.01 -23.85
N ALA A 105 9.75 -3.95 -23.10
CA ALA A 105 8.70 -3.16 -22.48
C ALA A 105 7.65 -2.76 -23.54
N PRO A 106 6.36 -2.99 -23.31
CA PRO A 106 5.36 -2.76 -24.34
C PRO A 106 5.33 -1.27 -24.72
N ASN A 107 5.39 -0.99 -26.02
CA ASN A 107 5.20 0.35 -26.57
C ASN A 107 3.72 0.71 -26.74
N THR A 108 2.82 -0.12 -26.22
CA THR A 108 1.37 -0.02 -26.35
C THR A 108 0.74 -0.14 -24.96
N GLU A 109 -0.25 -1.01 -24.82
CA GLU A 109 -0.94 -1.27 -23.55
C GLU A 109 -0.02 -2.00 -22.56
N PRO A 110 0.06 -1.57 -21.29
CA PRO A 110 0.84 -2.27 -20.28
C PRO A 110 0.24 -3.64 -19.96
N ALA A 111 1.08 -4.62 -19.65
CA ALA A 111 0.61 -5.87 -19.07
C ALA A 111 -0.04 -5.60 -17.70
N SER A 112 -1.17 -6.25 -17.43
CA SER A 112 -1.86 -6.07 -16.17
C SER A 112 -2.39 -7.37 -15.60
N PHE A 113 -2.60 -7.40 -14.29
CA PHE A 113 -3.14 -8.55 -13.57
C PHE A 113 -3.95 -8.10 -12.37
N MET A 114 -4.71 -9.02 -11.79
CA MET A 114 -5.40 -8.81 -10.53
C MET A 114 -4.89 -9.79 -9.48
N LYS A 115 -4.92 -9.37 -8.22
CA LYS A 115 -4.70 -10.24 -7.05
C LYS A 115 -5.98 -10.29 -6.22
N PRO A 116 -6.34 -11.46 -5.65
CA PRO A 116 -7.44 -11.55 -4.70
C PRO A 116 -7.03 -10.98 -3.34
N ASP A 117 -8.01 -10.59 -2.55
CA ASP A 117 -7.80 -10.08 -1.18
C ASP A 117 -7.23 -11.12 -0.22
N THR A 118 -7.38 -12.43 -0.51
CA THR A 118 -6.75 -13.51 0.25
C THR A 118 -5.22 -13.49 0.20
N THR A 119 -4.62 -12.74 -0.73
CA THR A 119 -3.17 -12.55 -0.81
C THR A 119 -2.64 -11.55 0.21
N ILE A 120 -3.50 -10.74 0.84
CA ILE A 120 -3.09 -9.60 1.67
C ILE A 120 -2.51 -10.07 3.00
N ILE A 121 -1.30 -9.58 3.28
CA ILE A 121 -0.63 -9.64 4.57
C ILE A 121 -0.10 -8.25 4.95
N GLY A 122 0.20 -8.05 6.22
CA GLY A 122 0.79 -6.82 6.75
C GLY A 122 2.26 -6.96 7.11
N GLU A 123 2.76 -5.95 7.77
CA GLU A 123 4.12 -5.91 8.29
C GLU A 123 4.37 -7.06 9.28
N ASN A 124 5.52 -7.72 9.15
CA ASN A 124 5.94 -8.87 9.95
C ASN A 124 5.06 -10.14 9.84
N ASP A 125 4.05 -10.15 8.96
CA ASP A 125 3.34 -11.37 8.64
C ASP A 125 4.23 -12.32 7.80
N THR A 126 3.97 -13.61 7.86
CA THR A 126 4.76 -14.62 7.18
C THR A 126 4.28 -14.85 5.75
N ILE A 127 5.18 -14.77 4.78
CA ILE A 127 4.92 -15.16 3.39
C ILE A 127 5.02 -16.68 3.29
N LEU A 128 3.97 -17.33 2.81
CA LEU A 128 3.91 -18.78 2.62
C LEU A 128 4.27 -19.14 1.18
N ILE A 129 5.45 -19.74 1.00
CA ILE A 129 5.86 -20.22 -0.33
C ILE A 129 5.04 -21.44 -0.70
N PRO A 130 4.33 -21.41 -1.84
CA PRO A 130 3.45 -22.50 -2.26
C PRO A 130 4.26 -23.73 -2.70
N ARG A 131 3.75 -24.93 -2.42
CA ARG A 131 4.40 -26.19 -2.82
C ARG A 131 4.56 -26.37 -4.33
N GLN A 132 3.80 -25.59 -5.10
CA GLN A 132 3.78 -25.65 -6.56
C GLN A 132 4.91 -24.84 -7.22
N SER A 133 5.65 -24.04 -6.42
CA SER A 133 6.75 -23.18 -6.90
C SER A 133 8.05 -23.56 -6.22
N GLU A 134 9.10 -23.67 -7.02
CA GLU A 134 10.48 -23.84 -6.58
C GLU A 134 11.27 -22.53 -6.65
N ARG A 135 10.71 -21.51 -7.33
CA ARG A 135 11.31 -20.18 -7.46
C ARG A 135 10.27 -19.09 -7.31
N THR A 136 10.33 -18.41 -6.16
CA THR A 136 9.46 -17.27 -5.84
C THR A 136 10.31 -16.02 -5.69
N THR A 137 9.90 -14.93 -6.30
CA THR A 137 10.55 -13.61 -6.23
C THR A 137 9.71 -12.62 -5.42
N ALA A 138 10.39 -11.62 -4.86
CA ALA A 138 9.80 -10.54 -4.09
C ALA A 138 10.07 -9.21 -4.80
N GLU A 139 9.03 -8.57 -5.28
CA GLU A 139 9.08 -7.35 -6.07
C GLU A 139 8.55 -6.19 -5.22
N ALA A 140 9.47 -5.31 -4.78
CA ALA A 140 9.10 -4.09 -4.07
C ALA A 140 8.52 -3.09 -5.07
N GLU A 141 7.34 -2.56 -4.75
CA GLU A 141 6.55 -1.74 -5.65
C GLU A 141 5.94 -0.53 -4.94
N LEU A 142 5.54 0.47 -5.73
CA LEU A 142 4.71 1.57 -5.28
C LEU A 142 3.23 1.18 -5.39
N GLY A 143 2.52 1.26 -4.27
CA GLY A 143 1.06 1.15 -4.24
C GLY A 143 0.40 2.51 -4.37
N VAL A 144 -0.52 2.65 -5.32
CA VAL A 144 -1.37 3.83 -5.49
C VAL A 144 -2.77 3.48 -5.00
N ILE A 145 -3.26 4.19 -4.00
CA ILE A 145 -4.60 3.97 -3.43
C ILE A 145 -5.57 4.95 -4.04
N ILE A 146 -6.54 4.44 -4.79
CA ILE A 146 -7.62 5.23 -5.36
C ILE A 146 -8.63 5.56 -4.24
N GLY A 147 -8.86 6.85 -4.03
CA GLY A 147 -9.68 7.37 -2.95
C GLY A 147 -11.11 7.74 -3.34
N LYS A 148 -11.38 7.87 -4.64
CA LYS A 148 -12.70 8.28 -5.17
C LYS A 148 -13.07 7.37 -6.32
N GLU A 149 -14.37 7.10 -6.47
CA GLU A 149 -14.86 6.39 -7.65
C GLU A 149 -14.58 7.21 -8.91
N CYS A 150 -13.95 6.58 -9.90
CA CYS A 150 -13.60 7.25 -11.16
C CYS A 150 -13.64 6.28 -12.34
N LYS A 151 -13.85 6.84 -13.51
CA LYS A 151 -13.83 6.15 -14.79
C LYS A 151 -13.55 7.15 -15.90
N ASP A 152 -12.77 6.75 -16.90
CA ASP A 152 -12.46 7.56 -18.08
C ASP A 152 -11.93 8.97 -17.70
N VAL A 153 -10.96 8.99 -16.75
CA VAL A 153 -10.35 10.20 -16.20
C VAL A 153 -9.14 10.56 -17.05
N GLU A 154 -9.01 11.84 -17.41
CA GLU A 154 -7.82 12.35 -18.10
C GLU A 154 -6.59 12.32 -17.16
N GLU A 155 -5.40 12.21 -17.74
CA GLU A 155 -4.14 12.05 -17.00
C GLU A 155 -3.93 13.19 -16.00
N GLU A 156 -4.18 14.43 -16.40
CA GLU A 156 -4.00 15.63 -15.57
C GLU A 156 -4.92 15.66 -14.34
N GLU A 157 -6.08 15.00 -14.44
CA GLU A 157 -7.07 14.94 -13.37
C GLU A 157 -6.87 13.73 -12.43
N ALA A 158 -6.09 12.73 -12.84
CA ALA A 158 -5.96 11.45 -12.13
C ALA A 158 -5.52 11.63 -10.67
N ILE A 159 -4.65 12.58 -10.38
CA ILE A 159 -4.14 12.86 -9.02
C ILE A 159 -5.26 13.23 -8.03
N HIS A 160 -6.36 13.82 -8.48
CA HIS A 160 -7.49 14.22 -7.65
C HIS A 160 -8.33 13.03 -7.14
N TYR A 161 -8.11 11.85 -7.71
CA TYR A 161 -8.75 10.59 -7.32
C TYR A 161 -7.86 9.72 -6.44
N VAL A 162 -6.60 10.09 -6.24
CA VAL A 162 -5.64 9.35 -5.43
C VAL A 162 -5.77 9.75 -3.96
N ALA A 163 -6.00 8.77 -3.07
CA ALA A 163 -5.98 8.97 -1.62
C ALA A 163 -4.55 9.12 -1.10
N GLY A 164 -3.62 8.40 -1.68
CA GLY A 164 -2.22 8.40 -1.29
C GLY A 164 -1.45 7.20 -1.82
N TYR A 165 -0.27 7.01 -1.28
CA TYR A 165 0.71 6.02 -1.68
C TYR A 165 1.07 5.11 -0.51
N THR A 166 1.53 3.92 -0.82
CA THR A 166 2.04 2.96 0.15
C THR A 166 3.12 2.08 -0.48
N THR A 167 3.84 1.32 0.33
CA THR A 167 4.74 0.29 -0.17
C THR A 167 4.00 -1.02 -0.37
N ILE A 168 4.35 -1.72 -1.42
CA ILE A 168 3.83 -3.04 -1.78
C ILE A 168 5.01 -4.01 -1.91
N LEU A 169 4.78 -5.25 -1.50
CA LEU A 169 5.61 -6.36 -1.91
C LEU A 169 4.74 -7.31 -2.74
N ASP A 170 4.99 -7.32 -4.05
CA ASP A 170 4.31 -8.21 -4.99
C ASP A 170 5.12 -9.50 -5.14
N MET A 171 4.60 -10.59 -4.56
CA MET A 171 5.23 -11.90 -4.65
C MET A 171 4.81 -12.62 -5.91
N THR A 172 5.79 -13.26 -6.56
CA THR A 172 5.58 -13.97 -7.84
C THR A 172 6.20 -15.37 -7.79
N ALA A 173 5.41 -16.39 -8.11
CA ALA A 173 5.92 -17.74 -8.40
C ALA A 173 6.45 -17.75 -9.85
N GLU A 174 7.72 -17.36 -10.01
CA GLU A 174 8.29 -17.03 -11.30
C GLU A 174 8.44 -18.24 -12.22
N ASP A 175 8.77 -19.41 -11.66
CA ASP A 175 8.83 -20.66 -12.40
C ASP A 175 7.47 -21.09 -12.99
N ILE A 176 6.36 -20.63 -12.40
CA ILE A 176 5.01 -20.83 -12.96
C ILE A 176 4.78 -19.85 -14.11
N LEU A 177 5.18 -18.60 -13.94
CA LEU A 177 5.05 -17.57 -14.97
C LEU A 177 5.86 -17.90 -16.22
N GLU A 178 7.09 -18.36 -16.07
CA GLU A 178 7.96 -18.77 -17.17
C GLU A 178 7.42 -19.91 -18.02
N LYS A 179 6.63 -20.81 -17.43
CA LYS A 179 5.98 -21.89 -18.20
C LYS A 179 5.02 -21.33 -19.25
N ASN A 180 4.35 -20.23 -18.94
CA ASN A 180 3.44 -19.56 -19.87
C ASN A 180 3.10 -18.15 -19.34
N PRO A 181 3.37 -17.07 -20.08
CA PRO A 181 3.05 -15.71 -19.66
C PRO A 181 1.56 -15.47 -19.36
N ARG A 182 0.66 -16.33 -19.90
CA ARG A 182 -0.77 -16.29 -19.54
C ARG A 182 -1.05 -16.71 -18.09
N TYR A 183 -0.07 -17.27 -17.39
CA TYR A 183 -0.19 -17.65 -15.97
C TYR A 183 0.15 -16.49 -15.02
N LEU A 184 0.22 -15.23 -15.50
CA LEU A 184 0.56 -14.06 -14.71
C LEU A 184 -0.31 -13.96 -13.44
N THR A 185 -1.64 -13.93 -13.58
CA THR A 185 -2.54 -13.92 -12.41
C THR A 185 -2.33 -15.13 -11.51
N ARG A 186 -2.19 -16.33 -12.07
CA ARG A 186 -1.96 -17.56 -11.29
C ARG A 186 -0.67 -17.49 -10.47
N SER A 187 0.41 -16.98 -11.06
CA SER A 187 1.72 -16.91 -10.41
C SER A 187 1.78 -15.88 -9.25
N LYS A 188 0.86 -14.91 -9.24
CA LYS A 188 0.80 -13.80 -8.29
C LYS A 188 -0.35 -13.89 -7.28
N SER A 189 -1.20 -14.94 -7.33
CA SER A 189 -2.44 -15.02 -6.55
C SER A 189 -2.45 -16.11 -5.46
N PHE A 190 -1.28 -16.55 -5.00
CA PHE A 190 -1.20 -17.42 -3.84
C PHE A 190 -1.49 -16.63 -2.56
N ASP A 191 -2.05 -17.28 -1.56
CA ASP A 191 -2.25 -16.67 -0.24
C ASP A 191 -0.94 -16.08 0.27
N THR A 192 -1.01 -14.93 0.94
CA THR A 192 0.12 -14.17 1.47
C THR A 192 1.06 -13.52 0.44
N PHE A 193 0.70 -13.51 -0.85
CA PHE A 193 1.55 -12.98 -1.92
C PHE A 193 1.40 -11.48 -2.16
N PHE A 194 0.87 -10.71 -1.20
CA PHE A 194 0.73 -9.28 -1.30
C PHE A 194 0.90 -8.61 0.05
N SER A 195 2.07 -8.02 0.32
CA SER A 195 2.27 -7.18 1.49
C SER A 195 1.87 -5.75 1.17
N PHE A 196 1.13 -5.10 2.08
CA PHE A 196 0.42 -3.86 1.83
C PHE A 196 0.45 -2.95 3.06
N GLY A 197 1.19 -1.87 2.99
CA GLY A 197 1.43 -0.94 4.10
C GLY A 197 2.92 -0.67 4.30
N PRO A 198 3.39 -0.24 5.47
CA PRO A 198 2.66 -0.10 6.76
C PRO A 198 1.81 1.17 6.88
N GLU A 199 2.03 2.16 6.01
CA GLU A 199 1.38 3.47 6.07
C GLU A 199 0.75 3.83 4.73
N LEU A 200 -0.42 4.47 4.77
CA LEU A 200 -0.92 5.32 3.70
C LEU A 200 -0.28 6.70 3.88
N VAL A 201 0.45 7.17 2.88
CA VAL A 201 1.03 8.51 2.80
C VAL A 201 0.18 9.33 1.84
N THR A 202 -0.50 10.36 2.34
CA THR A 202 -1.36 11.19 1.50
C THR A 202 -0.57 11.99 0.46
N THR A 203 -1.20 12.33 -0.66
CA THR A 203 -0.53 12.93 -1.83
C THR A 203 0.21 14.23 -1.53
N ASP A 204 -0.22 14.99 -0.54
CA ASP A 204 0.41 16.24 -0.11
C ASP A 204 1.77 16.08 0.61
N GLU A 205 2.16 14.86 0.97
CA GLU A 205 3.49 14.57 1.53
C GLU A 205 4.50 14.08 0.48
N VAL A 206 4.09 13.91 -0.76
CA VAL A 206 4.95 13.44 -1.85
C VAL A 206 4.98 14.48 -2.96
N ASP A 207 6.04 15.26 -3.00
CA ASP A 207 6.19 16.36 -3.97
C ASP A 207 6.29 15.87 -5.42
N ASP A 208 6.97 14.74 -5.64
CA ASP A 208 7.22 14.20 -6.98
C ASP A 208 7.38 12.68 -6.89
N ILE A 209 6.36 11.97 -7.32
CA ILE A 209 6.33 10.51 -7.34
C ILE A 209 7.43 9.91 -8.22
N MET A 210 7.80 10.60 -9.32
CA MET A 210 8.81 10.13 -10.27
C MET A 210 10.24 10.18 -9.71
N LYS A 211 10.44 10.80 -8.54
CA LYS A 211 11.73 10.82 -7.82
C LYS A 211 11.83 9.77 -6.73
N LEU A 212 10.77 9.03 -6.49
CA LEU A 212 10.79 7.97 -5.49
C LEU A 212 11.65 6.80 -5.97
N GLU A 213 12.35 6.20 -5.02
CA GLU A 213 13.09 4.96 -5.22
C GLU A 213 12.38 3.83 -4.49
N VAL A 214 12.36 2.67 -5.10
CA VAL A 214 11.85 1.45 -4.48
C VAL A 214 12.95 0.39 -4.44
N ALA A 215 13.08 -0.29 -3.31
CA ALA A 215 14.10 -1.32 -3.14
C ALA A 215 13.56 -2.54 -2.38
N THR A 216 13.93 -3.73 -2.87
CA THR A 216 13.76 -4.97 -2.13
C THR A 216 15.01 -5.23 -1.30
N VAL A 217 14.83 -5.37 0.01
CA VAL A 217 15.91 -5.67 0.96
C VAL A 217 15.68 -7.05 1.56
N ILE A 218 16.67 -7.94 1.44
CA ILE A 218 16.61 -9.31 1.99
C ILE A 218 17.79 -9.49 2.94
N ASN A 219 17.53 -9.84 4.19
CA ASN A 219 18.55 -10.03 5.23
C ASN A 219 19.51 -8.82 5.35
N GLY A 220 18.98 -7.61 5.25
CA GLY A 220 19.74 -6.36 5.35
C GLY A 220 20.53 -5.98 4.08
N ASN A 221 20.46 -6.76 3.01
CA ASN A 221 21.11 -6.47 1.74
C ASN A 221 20.10 -6.00 0.69
N ILE A 222 20.43 -4.95 -0.04
CA ILE A 222 19.64 -4.52 -1.20
C ILE A 222 19.77 -5.59 -2.28
N HIS A 223 18.66 -6.22 -2.61
CA HIS A 223 18.59 -7.22 -3.68
C HIS A 223 18.30 -6.58 -5.04
N ARG A 224 17.39 -5.62 -5.06
CA ARG A 224 17.03 -4.85 -6.25
C ARG A 224 16.61 -3.44 -5.83
N LYS A 225 16.92 -2.44 -6.68
CA LYS A 225 16.53 -1.04 -6.46
C LYS A 225 16.21 -0.41 -7.81
N ASN A 226 15.09 0.32 -7.90
CA ASN A 226 14.65 1.04 -9.09
C ASN A 226 14.14 2.44 -8.70
N VAL A 227 14.13 3.35 -9.67
CA VAL A 227 13.42 4.62 -9.61
C VAL A 227 12.05 4.42 -10.24
N ILE A 228 11.03 5.05 -9.70
CA ILE A 228 9.68 5.05 -10.29
C ILE A 228 9.74 5.80 -11.63
N SER A 229 9.24 5.18 -12.70
CA SER A 229 9.30 5.73 -14.08
C SER A 229 7.97 5.53 -14.80
#